data_9b07ddcfd6c040f27f08e08400e76c48
#
_entry.id   9b07ddcfd6c040f27f08e08400e76c48
#
_cell.length_a   1.000
_cell.length_b   1.000
_cell.length_c   1.000
_cell.angle_alpha   90.00
_cell.angle_beta   90.00
_cell.angle_gamma   90.00
#
_symmetry.space_group_name_H-M   'P 1'
#
loop_
_entity.id
_entity.type
_entity.pdbx_description
1 polymer ?
#
loop_
_entity_poly.entity_id
_entity_poly.type
_entity_poly.pdbx_seq_one_letter_code
_entity_poly.pdbx_strand_id
1 'polypeptide(L)'
;MGSTVKKIALLSGGGDCPGLNAVIRTITKTAISKYGYEVIGFVYGYRGLYHNNYVELTEESVEDIYKEGGTILYSSNKDNLFDYLVDDGHSGKVKKDVSDVAVENLKKDGVDVLVILGGDGTLTSARDLSRKCVNVVGL
;
A
#
# COMPACT_ATOMS: atom_id res chain seq x y z
N MET A 1 -3.89 -3.43 28.70
CA MET A 1 -4.67 -3.51 27.47
C MET A 1 -3.77 -3.59 26.26
N GLY A 2 -4.05 -4.50 25.37
CA GLY A 2 -3.23 -4.67 24.18
C GLY A 2 -3.44 -3.57 23.14
N SER A 3 -2.57 -3.57 22.14
CA SER A 3 -2.70 -2.67 21.01
C SER A 3 -3.99 -2.95 20.25
N THR A 4 -4.62 -1.92 19.72
CA THR A 4 -5.78 -2.07 18.86
C THR A 4 -5.39 -2.36 17.41
N VAL A 5 -4.11 -2.20 17.06
CA VAL A 5 -3.62 -2.50 15.71
C VAL A 5 -3.53 -4.01 15.54
N LYS A 6 -4.18 -4.54 14.52
CA LYS A 6 -4.19 -5.98 14.24
C LYS A 6 -3.82 -6.31 12.80
N LYS A 7 -3.97 -5.36 11.89
CA LYS A 7 -3.74 -5.57 10.47
C LYS A 7 -3.01 -4.39 9.86
N ILE A 8 -1.92 -4.69 9.17
CA ILE A 8 -1.10 -3.69 8.48
C ILE A 8 -1.15 -3.96 6.99
N ALA A 9 -1.31 -2.91 6.19
CA ALA A 9 -1.21 -2.99 4.75
C ALA A 9 0.05 -2.29 4.28
N LEU A 10 0.74 -2.88 3.32
CA LEU A 10 1.92 -2.30 2.70
C LEU A 10 1.58 -1.88 1.27
N LEU A 11 2.10 -0.75 0.86
CA LEU A 11 1.91 -0.23 -0.48
C LEU A 11 3.24 0.37 -0.95
N SER A 12 3.66 -0.03 -2.14
CA SER A 12 4.89 0.49 -2.76
C SER A 12 4.51 1.34 -3.96
N GLY A 13 4.88 2.60 -3.93
CA GLY A 13 4.65 3.53 -5.04
C GLY A 13 5.97 4.11 -5.54
N GLY A 14 5.93 4.67 -6.76
CA GLY A 14 7.13 5.19 -7.38
C GLY A 14 7.87 4.14 -8.17
N GLY A 15 9.07 4.45 -8.61
CA GLY A 15 9.89 3.54 -9.40
C GLY A 15 10.51 2.42 -8.57
N ASP A 16 11.11 1.47 -9.24
CA ASP A 16 11.85 0.42 -8.56
C ASP A 16 13.02 1.03 -7.78
N CYS A 17 13.12 0.64 -6.53
CA CYS A 17 14.19 1.08 -5.65
C CYS A 17 14.87 -0.15 -5.06
N PRO A 18 16.19 -0.29 -5.19
CA PRO A 18 16.89 -1.40 -4.56
C PRO A 18 16.62 -1.42 -3.06
N GLY A 19 16.31 -2.59 -2.54
CA GLY A 19 16.06 -2.75 -1.12
C GLY A 19 14.60 -2.67 -0.69
N LEU A 20 13.67 -2.35 -1.59
CA LEU A 20 12.24 -2.35 -1.22
C LEU A 20 11.79 -3.72 -0.73
N ASN A 21 12.21 -4.79 -1.40
CA ASN A 21 11.88 -6.14 -0.95
C ASN A 21 12.43 -6.44 0.43
N ALA A 22 13.64 -5.97 0.73
CA ALA A 22 14.23 -6.14 2.07
C ALA A 22 13.41 -5.42 3.13
N VAL A 23 12.93 -4.22 2.84
CA VAL A 23 12.08 -3.47 3.76
C VAL A 23 10.74 -4.19 3.97
N ILE A 24 10.12 -4.66 2.90
CA ILE A 24 8.86 -5.41 2.96
C ILE A 24 9.05 -6.66 3.83
N ARG A 25 10.14 -7.39 3.62
CA ARG A 25 10.46 -8.57 4.41
C ARG A 25 10.61 -8.24 5.90
N THR A 26 11.37 -7.20 6.21
CA THR A 26 11.62 -6.80 7.59
C THR A 26 10.33 -6.41 8.30
N ILE A 27 9.51 -5.58 7.66
CA ILE A 27 8.24 -5.13 8.23
C ILE A 27 7.31 -6.32 8.46
N THR A 28 7.17 -7.18 7.45
CA THR A 28 6.28 -8.34 7.52
C THR A 28 6.71 -9.30 8.63
N LYS A 29 7.98 -9.67 8.66
CA LYS A 29 8.47 -10.60 9.67
C LYS A 29 8.35 -10.02 11.08
N THR A 30 8.68 -8.76 11.26
CA THR A 30 8.57 -8.11 12.57
C THR A 30 7.11 -8.01 13.01
N ALA A 31 6.22 -7.60 12.13
CA ALA A 31 4.80 -7.46 12.48
C ALA A 31 4.19 -8.80 12.89
N ILE A 32 4.50 -9.85 12.17
CA ILE A 32 3.94 -11.18 12.44
C ILE A 32 4.60 -11.82 13.67
N SER A 33 5.93 -11.88 13.69
CA SER A 33 6.62 -12.65 14.73
C SER A 33 6.65 -11.95 16.08
N LYS A 34 6.74 -10.63 16.09
CA LYS A 34 6.85 -9.86 17.32
C LYS A 34 5.50 -9.41 17.86
N TYR A 35 4.57 -9.10 17.00
CA TYR A 35 3.28 -8.50 17.38
C TYR A 35 2.07 -9.34 17.04
N GLY A 36 2.22 -10.37 16.23
CA GLY A 36 1.10 -11.22 15.83
C GLY A 36 0.09 -10.54 14.90
N TYR A 37 0.52 -9.52 14.15
CA TYR A 37 -0.36 -8.80 13.23
C TYR A 37 -0.52 -9.54 11.91
N GLU A 38 -1.63 -9.30 11.25
CA GLU A 38 -1.81 -9.70 9.86
C GLU A 38 -1.18 -8.63 8.96
N VAL A 39 -0.58 -9.07 7.85
CA VAL A 39 0.04 -8.16 6.89
C VAL A 39 -0.49 -8.47 5.50
N ILE A 40 -0.95 -7.45 4.79
CA ILE A 40 -1.31 -7.56 3.38
C ILE A 40 -0.50 -6.54 2.59
N GLY A 41 -0.35 -6.77 1.29
CA GLY A 41 0.33 -5.83 0.41
C GLY A 41 -0.51 -5.54 -0.83
N PHE A 42 -0.73 -4.28 -1.12
CA PHE A 42 -1.44 -3.88 -2.32
C PHE A 42 -0.52 -3.98 -3.52
N VAL A 43 -1.00 -4.62 -4.57
CA VAL A 43 -0.24 -4.85 -5.79
C VAL A 43 -0.40 -3.66 -6.73
N TYR A 44 0.70 -3.18 -7.30
CA TYR A 44 0.74 -2.00 -8.17
C TYR A 44 0.37 -0.69 -7.45
N GLY A 45 0.81 -0.54 -6.20
CA GLY A 45 0.71 0.72 -5.49
C GLY A 45 -0.72 1.21 -5.29
N TYR A 46 -0.97 2.47 -5.59
CA TYR A 46 -2.30 3.06 -5.41
C TYR A 46 -3.36 2.46 -6.33
N ARG A 47 -2.96 1.93 -7.48
CA ARG A 47 -3.88 1.22 -8.35
C ARG A 47 -4.45 0.00 -7.63
N GLY A 48 -3.61 -0.76 -6.96
CA GLY A 48 -4.05 -1.90 -6.17
C GLY A 48 -5.00 -1.48 -5.05
N LEU A 49 -4.70 -0.39 -4.39
CA LEU A 49 -5.57 0.13 -3.33
C LEU A 49 -6.94 0.54 -3.89
N TYR A 50 -6.97 1.21 -5.03
CA TYR A 50 -8.21 1.62 -5.66
C TYR A 50 -9.06 0.41 -6.08
N HIS A 51 -8.45 -0.61 -6.68
CA HIS A 51 -9.15 -1.82 -7.13
C HIS A 51 -9.30 -2.86 -6.02
N ASN A 52 -8.79 -2.60 -4.84
CA ASN A 52 -8.75 -3.52 -3.71
C ASN A 52 -8.04 -4.83 -4.07
N ASN A 53 -6.93 -4.71 -4.79
CA ASN A 53 -6.12 -5.85 -5.23
C ASN A 53 -4.91 -5.99 -4.32
N TYR A 54 -4.93 -7.00 -3.45
CA TYR A 54 -3.86 -7.22 -2.49
C TYR A 54 -3.55 -8.71 -2.36
N VAL A 55 -2.39 -8.99 -1.77
CA VAL A 55 -1.98 -10.34 -1.43
C VAL A 55 -1.68 -10.41 0.06
N GLU A 56 -1.90 -11.55 0.66
CA GLU A 56 -1.50 -11.77 2.04
C GLU A 56 0.00 -11.99 2.10
N LEU A 57 0.65 -11.32 3.06
CA LEU A 57 2.08 -11.46 3.28
C LEU A 57 2.29 -12.27 4.55
N THR A 58 3.06 -13.34 4.46
CA THR A 58 3.40 -14.21 5.59
C THR A 58 4.92 -14.26 5.71
N GLU A 59 5.41 -14.75 6.86
CA GLU A 59 6.84 -14.94 7.03
C GLU A 59 7.43 -15.80 5.92
N GLU A 60 6.70 -16.83 5.53
CA GLU A 60 7.11 -17.75 4.47
C GLU A 60 7.16 -17.06 3.11
N SER A 61 6.15 -16.26 2.79
CA SER A 61 6.08 -15.59 1.49
C SER A 61 7.17 -14.55 1.28
N VAL A 62 7.75 -14.01 2.36
CA VAL A 62 8.78 -12.95 2.26
C VAL A 62 10.18 -13.46 2.58
N GLU A 63 10.36 -14.76 2.85
CA GLU A 63 11.63 -15.29 3.33
C GLU A 63 12.80 -14.98 2.40
N ASP A 64 12.63 -15.15 1.11
CA ASP A 64 13.72 -15.00 0.14
C ASP A 64 13.59 -13.80 -0.79
N ILE A 65 12.62 -12.93 -0.58
CA ILE A 65 12.37 -11.83 -1.52
C ILE A 65 13.49 -10.80 -1.56
N TYR A 66 14.32 -10.73 -0.52
CA TYR A 66 15.43 -9.78 -0.48
C TYR A 66 16.48 -10.04 -1.56
N LYS A 67 16.47 -11.22 -2.14
CA LYS A 67 17.38 -11.60 -3.22
C LYS A 67 16.92 -11.07 -4.58
N GLU A 68 15.67 -10.67 -4.68
CA GLU A 68 15.08 -10.18 -5.93
C GLU A 68 15.24 -8.66 -6.01
N GLY A 69 15.48 -8.15 -7.19
CA GLY A 69 15.50 -6.70 -7.41
C GLY A 69 14.09 -6.14 -7.44
N GLY A 70 13.96 -4.84 -7.16
CA GLY A 70 12.67 -4.16 -7.21
C GLY A 70 11.77 -4.48 -6.04
N THR A 71 10.50 -4.71 -6.31
CA THR A 71 9.51 -5.01 -5.28
C THR A 71 8.57 -6.13 -5.73
N ILE A 72 8.25 -7.06 -4.82
CA ILE A 72 7.29 -8.13 -5.09
C ILE A 72 5.86 -7.61 -5.22
N LEU A 73 5.59 -6.40 -4.76
CA LEU A 73 4.26 -5.81 -4.84
C LEU A 73 4.05 -5.03 -6.14
N TYR A 74 5.07 -4.92 -6.98
CA TYR A 74 5.04 -4.13 -8.21
C TYR A 74 4.54 -2.72 -7.93
N SER A 75 5.31 -1.72 -8.24
CA SER A 75 4.92 -0.34 -7.99
C SER A 75 4.40 0.32 -9.28
N SER A 76 3.60 1.37 -9.09
CA SER A 76 3.17 2.23 -10.18
C SER A 76 3.39 3.68 -9.73
N ASN A 77 4.23 4.41 -10.47
CA ASN A 77 4.54 5.78 -10.14
C ASN A 77 3.66 6.80 -10.88
N LYS A 78 2.72 6.32 -11.68
CA LYS A 78 1.82 7.17 -12.46
C LYS A 78 0.46 7.37 -11.82
N ASP A 79 0.14 6.57 -10.82
CA ASP A 79 -1.19 6.60 -10.22
C ASP A 79 -1.22 7.56 -9.03
N ASN A 80 -2.22 8.42 -9.02
CA ASN A 80 -2.48 9.34 -7.93
C ASN A 80 -3.97 9.26 -7.60
N LEU A 81 -4.29 8.85 -6.37
CA LEU A 81 -5.69 8.67 -5.95
C LEU A 81 -6.50 9.95 -5.99
N PHE A 82 -5.87 11.11 -5.88
CA PHE A 82 -6.55 12.41 -5.89
C PHE A 82 -6.75 12.93 -7.30
N ASP A 83 -6.15 12.30 -8.30
CA ASP A 83 -6.21 12.69 -9.69
C ASP A 83 -6.07 11.44 -10.56
N TYR A 84 -6.99 10.52 -10.37
CA TYR A 84 -6.93 9.19 -10.97
C TYR A 84 -7.71 9.13 -12.28
N LEU A 85 -7.12 8.48 -13.27
CA LEU A 85 -7.71 8.37 -14.61
C LEU A 85 -8.78 7.29 -14.60
N VAL A 86 -10.04 7.69 -14.79
CA VAL A 86 -11.17 6.77 -14.82
C VAL A 86 -11.94 6.94 -16.14
N ASP A 87 -12.70 5.90 -16.50
CA ASP A 87 -13.55 5.93 -17.69
C ASP A 87 -14.69 6.93 -17.45
N ASP A 88 -14.92 7.80 -18.44
CA ASP A 88 -15.98 8.82 -18.37
C ASP A 88 -17.36 8.31 -18.79
N GLY A 89 -17.46 7.05 -19.21
CA GLY A 89 -18.69 6.46 -19.72
C GLY A 89 -18.98 6.77 -21.18
N HIS A 90 -18.09 7.49 -21.86
CA HIS A 90 -18.27 7.94 -23.25
C HIS A 90 -17.06 7.66 -24.12
N SER A 91 -16.37 6.56 -23.91
CA SER A 91 -15.15 6.15 -24.61
C SER A 91 -13.93 7.07 -24.39
N GLY A 92 -13.99 7.94 -23.41
CA GLY A 92 -12.86 8.77 -22.98
C GLY A 92 -12.48 8.47 -21.52
N LYS A 93 -11.46 9.16 -21.05
CA LYS A 93 -11.02 9.06 -19.66
C LYS A 93 -10.91 10.45 -19.06
N VAL A 94 -11.30 10.56 -17.79
CA VAL A 94 -11.21 11.81 -17.05
C VAL A 94 -10.45 11.56 -15.75
N LYS A 95 -9.80 12.58 -15.26
CA LYS A 95 -9.14 12.52 -13.96
C LYS A 95 -10.14 12.81 -12.86
N LYS A 96 -10.14 11.98 -11.84
CA LYS A 96 -11.09 12.08 -10.74
C LYS A 96 -10.39 11.73 -9.42
N ASP A 97 -10.80 12.41 -8.37
CA ASP A 97 -10.37 12.07 -7.01
C ASP A 97 -11.12 10.79 -6.57
N VAL A 98 -10.38 9.69 -6.43
CA VAL A 98 -10.93 8.39 -6.00
C VAL A 98 -10.42 8.01 -4.62
N SER A 99 -9.86 8.95 -3.87
CA SER A 99 -9.30 8.66 -2.54
C SER A 99 -10.34 8.14 -1.57
N ASP A 100 -11.60 8.53 -1.71
CA ASP A 100 -12.67 8.03 -0.85
C ASP A 100 -12.91 6.53 -1.06
N VAL A 101 -12.80 6.06 -2.30
CA VAL A 101 -12.90 4.62 -2.61
C VAL A 101 -11.76 3.88 -1.94
N ALA A 102 -10.54 4.42 -1.98
CA ALA A 102 -9.39 3.84 -1.33
C ALA A 102 -9.59 3.73 0.19
N VAL A 103 -10.10 4.80 0.81
CA VAL A 103 -10.38 4.80 2.25
C VAL A 103 -11.43 3.75 2.60
N GLU A 104 -12.47 3.63 1.80
CA GLU A 104 -13.50 2.61 2.01
C GLU A 104 -12.93 1.20 1.91
N ASN A 105 -12.04 0.96 0.94
CA ASN A 105 -11.39 -0.34 0.78
C ASN A 105 -10.57 -0.70 2.02
N LEU A 106 -9.83 0.26 2.57
CA LEU A 106 -9.06 0.05 3.79
C LEU A 106 -9.97 -0.31 4.98
N LYS A 107 -11.09 0.37 5.12
CA LYS A 107 -12.04 0.09 6.19
C LYS A 107 -12.72 -1.26 6.00
N LYS A 108 -13.09 -1.58 4.77
CA LYS A 108 -13.73 -2.85 4.42
C LYS A 108 -12.82 -4.03 4.74
N ASP A 109 -11.53 -3.88 4.49
CA ASP A 109 -10.54 -4.94 4.73
C ASP A 109 -10.07 -4.99 6.17
N GLY A 110 -10.49 -4.05 7.00
CA GLY A 110 -10.09 -4.00 8.40
C GLY A 110 -8.66 -3.59 8.63
N VAL A 111 -8.10 -2.78 7.71
CA VAL A 111 -6.71 -2.32 7.82
C VAL A 111 -6.62 -1.22 8.88
N ASP A 112 -5.75 -1.42 9.85
CA ASP A 112 -5.54 -0.47 10.94
C ASP A 112 -4.48 0.57 10.60
N VAL A 113 -3.44 0.15 9.89
CA VAL A 113 -2.33 1.05 9.50
C VAL A 113 -1.93 0.75 8.07
N LEU A 114 -1.77 1.79 7.27
CA LEU A 114 -1.24 1.69 5.90
C LEU A 114 0.20 2.21 5.90
N VAL A 115 1.14 1.35 5.52
CA VAL A 115 2.56 1.71 5.40
C VAL A 115 2.87 1.91 3.92
N ILE A 116 3.34 3.11 3.57
CA ILE A 116 3.60 3.48 2.20
C ILE A 116 5.10 3.66 1.99
N LEU A 117 5.62 2.92 1.02
CA LEU A 117 7.03 2.95 0.64
C LEU A 117 7.17 3.62 -0.71
N GLY A 118 7.98 4.67 -0.79
CA GLY A 118 8.16 5.32 -2.08
C GLY A 118 8.85 6.66 -2.00
N GLY A 119 8.92 7.33 -3.13
CA GLY A 119 9.54 8.64 -3.24
C GLY A 119 8.59 9.79 -2.93
N ASP A 120 9.04 11.00 -3.28
CA ASP A 120 8.36 12.24 -2.89
C ASP A 120 6.89 12.33 -3.31
N GLY A 121 6.58 11.95 -4.55
CA GLY A 121 5.19 11.99 -5.04
C GLY A 121 4.28 11.03 -4.30
N THR A 122 4.79 9.82 -4.03
CA THR A 122 4.05 8.80 -3.30
C THR A 122 3.80 9.23 -1.86
N LEU A 123 4.80 9.83 -1.22
CA LEU A 123 4.68 10.29 0.16
C LEU A 123 3.79 11.53 0.28
N THR A 124 3.74 12.36 -0.76
CA THR A 124 2.79 13.49 -0.79
C THR A 124 1.35 12.99 -0.79
N SER A 125 1.04 11.97 -1.61
CA SER A 125 -0.28 11.35 -1.61
C SER A 125 -0.57 10.65 -0.27
N ALA A 126 0.44 10.07 0.35
CA ALA A 126 0.30 9.45 1.67
C ALA A 126 -0.12 10.51 2.72
N ARG A 127 0.51 11.66 2.69
CA ARG A 127 0.15 12.77 3.59
C ARG A 127 -1.30 13.20 3.39
N ASP A 128 -1.73 13.30 2.13
CA ASP A 128 -3.09 13.71 1.83
C ASP A 128 -4.10 12.65 2.27
N LEU A 129 -3.75 11.36 2.16
CA LEU A 129 -4.60 10.28 2.69
C LEU A 129 -4.71 10.34 4.20
N SER A 130 -3.63 10.69 4.90
CA SER A 130 -3.66 10.78 6.36
C SER A 130 -4.67 11.80 6.87
N ARG A 131 -4.97 12.80 6.05
CA ARG A 131 -5.97 13.83 6.38
C ARG A 131 -7.40 13.32 6.28
N LYS A 132 -7.61 12.12 5.74
CA LYS A 132 -8.92 11.48 5.63
C LYS A 132 -9.17 10.45 6.73
N CYS A 133 -8.56 10.64 7.89
CA CYS A 133 -8.70 9.76 9.05
C CYS A 133 -8.16 8.35 8.83
N VAL A 134 -7.12 8.23 8.02
CA VAL A 134 -6.42 6.97 7.80
C VAL A 134 -5.07 7.03 8.51
N ASN A 135 -4.74 6.00 9.27
CA ASN A 135 -3.42 5.90 9.89
C ASN A 135 -2.41 5.51 8.82
N VAL A 136 -1.55 6.44 8.44
CA VAL A 136 -0.58 6.25 7.38
C VAL A 136 0.82 6.48 7.93
N VAL A 137 1.73 5.58 7.58
CA VAL A 137 3.16 5.74 7.87
C VAL A 137 3.89 5.75 6.53
N GLY A 138 4.65 6.81 6.28
CA GLY A 138 5.48 6.92 5.08
C GLY A 138 6.93 6.60 5.37
N LEU A 139 7.54 5.84 4.47
CA LEU A 139 8.96 5.47 4.58
C LEU A 139 9.73 5.81 3.31
#